data_ef7176eb546d72292328d3a0818aa990
#
_entry.id   ef7176eb546d72292328d3a0818aa990
#
_cell.length_a   1.000
_cell.length_b   1.000
_cell.length_c   1.000
_cell.angle_alpha   90.00
_cell.angle_beta   90.00
_cell.angle_gamma   90.00
#
_symmetry.space_group_name_H-M   'P 1'
#
loop_
_entity.id
_entity.type
_entity.pdbx_description
1 polymer ?
#
loop_
_entity_poly.entity_id
_entity_poly.type
_entity_poly.pdbx_seq_one_letter_code
_entity_poly.pdbx_strand_id
1 'polypeptide(L)'
;MKYTDIIWDFNGTLLDDIRAGIDAVNDMLSRRELATIDSVERYRELFCFPIIEYYAKLGFDFEKEDYYTVLAPEWVALYLENYKRSTLNDGAEHTLQALAGLGYTQTLLSATEIEMLKGQLRDLGLAQSFAEVWGLDNIHAGGKIGTARAWREAHPDAKALFVGDSVHDWEVASAVGADCVLFCGGHQNRETLSACGCPMIDHLEQLIEMLA
;
A
#
# COMPACT_ATOMS: atom_id res chain seq x y z
N MET A 1 -7.04 -5.74 -25.67
CA MET A 1 -6.60 -5.87 -24.25
C MET A 1 -7.81 -5.95 -23.35
N LYS A 2 -7.77 -6.76 -22.28
CA LYS A 2 -8.85 -6.86 -21.27
C LYS A 2 -8.94 -5.58 -20.45
N TYR A 3 -7.79 -4.98 -20.14
CA TYR A 3 -7.65 -3.75 -19.35
C TYR A 3 -7.04 -2.63 -20.19
N THR A 4 -7.28 -1.38 -19.80
CA THR A 4 -6.64 -0.19 -20.34
C THR A 4 -5.71 0.45 -19.30
N ASP A 5 -6.05 0.28 -18.01
CA ASP A 5 -5.43 0.96 -16.88
C ASP A 5 -5.00 -0.04 -15.80
N ILE A 6 -3.80 0.14 -15.30
CA ILE A 6 -3.28 -0.55 -14.12
C ILE A 6 -3.19 0.45 -12.98
N ILE A 7 -3.89 0.18 -11.88
CA ILE A 7 -3.82 1.01 -10.67
C ILE A 7 -2.95 0.28 -9.65
N TRP A 8 -1.88 0.91 -9.24
CA TRP A 8 -0.92 0.36 -8.29
C TRP A 8 -1.14 0.92 -6.89
N ASP A 9 -1.16 0.04 -5.90
CA ASP A 9 -0.80 0.43 -4.55
C ASP A 9 0.71 0.64 -4.44
N PHE A 10 1.15 1.32 -3.38
CA PHE A 10 2.55 1.69 -3.19
C PHE A 10 3.24 0.88 -2.09
N ASN A 11 2.88 1.15 -0.82
CA ASN A 11 3.50 0.54 0.36
C ASN A 11 3.18 -0.96 0.42
N GLY A 12 4.19 -1.79 0.59
CA GLY A 12 4.03 -3.24 0.54
C GLY A 12 3.88 -3.84 -0.86
N THR A 13 3.41 -3.06 -1.86
CA THR A 13 3.23 -3.53 -3.24
C THR A 13 4.44 -3.20 -4.11
N LEU A 14 4.68 -1.94 -4.43
CA LEU A 14 5.86 -1.52 -5.19
C LEU A 14 7.06 -1.27 -4.29
N LEU A 15 6.84 -0.76 -3.09
CA LEU A 15 7.85 -0.48 -2.08
C LEU A 15 7.90 -1.60 -1.04
N ASP A 16 9.07 -2.20 -0.83
CA ASP A 16 9.33 -3.08 0.31
C ASP A 16 9.68 -2.24 1.54
N ASP A 17 8.66 -1.86 2.29
CA ASP A 17 8.78 -1.03 3.49
C ASP A 17 8.28 -1.72 4.77
N ILE A 18 8.04 -3.03 4.72
CA ILE A 18 7.56 -3.81 5.88
C ILE A 18 8.47 -3.60 7.09
N ARG A 19 9.79 -3.67 6.90
CA ARG A 19 10.75 -3.47 7.99
C ARG A 19 10.72 -2.06 8.54
N ALA A 20 10.60 -1.05 7.68
CA ALA A 20 10.48 0.34 8.11
C ALA A 20 9.21 0.57 8.95
N GLY A 21 8.09 -0.05 8.56
CA GLY A 21 6.84 -0.01 9.31
C GLY A 21 6.94 -0.73 10.67
N ILE A 22 7.57 -1.91 10.71
CA ILE A 22 7.79 -2.67 11.95
C ILE A 22 8.72 -1.89 12.90
N ASP A 23 9.83 -1.36 12.41
CA ASP A 23 10.79 -0.61 13.22
C ASP A 23 10.12 0.63 13.83
N ALA A 24 9.36 1.40 13.02
CA ALA A 24 8.65 2.57 13.49
C ALA A 24 7.63 2.24 14.60
N VAL A 25 6.80 1.21 14.39
CA VAL A 25 5.80 0.84 15.41
C VAL A 25 6.44 0.22 16.65
N ASN A 26 7.54 -0.52 16.51
CA ASN A 26 8.26 -1.09 17.64
C ASN A 26 8.92 -0.02 18.52
N ASP A 27 9.42 1.06 17.93
CA ASP A 27 9.90 2.22 18.68
C ASP A 27 8.77 2.85 19.52
N MET A 28 7.56 2.99 18.93
CA MET A 28 6.39 3.50 19.65
C MET A 28 5.93 2.56 20.79
N LEU A 29 5.90 1.25 20.52
CA LEU A 29 5.54 0.23 21.52
C LEU A 29 6.53 0.20 22.68
N SER A 30 7.84 0.24 22.37
CA SER A 30 8.90 0.23 23.38
C SER A 30 8.83 1.44 24.33
N ARG A 31 8.52 2.63 23.80
CA ARG A 31 8.34 3.86 24.61
C ARG A 31 7.16 3.76 25.59
N ARG A 32 6.22 2.86 25.33
CA ARG A 32 4.99 2.63 26.11
C ARG A 32 5.03 1.34 26.92
N GLU A 33 6.18 0.66 26.94
CA GLU A 33 6.36 -0.63 27.61
C GLU A 33 5.38 -1.71 27.10
N LEU A 34 4.92 -1.59 25.84
CA LEU A 34 4.07 -2.56 25.16
C LEU A 34 4.93 -3.64 24.48
N ALA A 35 4.31 -4.81 24.23
CA ALA A 35 4.99 -5.91 23.53
C ALA A 35 5.30 -5.52 22.07
N THR A 36 6.57 -5.65 21.69
CA THR A 36 7.04 -5.39 20.33
C THR A 36 6.73 -6.55 19.37
N ILE A 37 6.69 -6.26 18.09
CA ILE A 37 6.54 -7.24 17.01
C ILE A 37 7.92 -7.85 16.73
N ASP A 38 8.05 -9.16 16.90
CA ASP A 38 9.31 -9.91 16.82
C ASP A 38 9.64 -10.46 15.43
N SER A 39 8.62 -10.57 14.56
CA SER A 39 8.77 -11.17 13.23
C SER A 39 7.87 -10.53 12.18
N VAL A 40 8.22 -10.69 10.90
CA VAL A 40 7.38 -10.27 9.76
C VAL A 40 6.08 -11.07 9.73
N GLU A 41 6.12 -12.34 10.07
CA GLU A 41 4.96 -13.23 10.15
C GLU A 41 3.96 -12.68 11.16
N ARG A 42 4.44 -12.33 12.36
CA ARG A 42 3.60 -11.74 13.41
C ARG A 42 3.03 -10.37 13.00
N TYR A 43 3.83 -9.55 12.33
CA TYR A 43 3.36 -8.30 11.76
C TYR A 43 2.19 -8.51 10.80
N ARG A 44 2.36 -9.42 9.83
CA ARG A 44 1.35 -9.73 8.81
C ARG A 44 0.04 -10.30 9.35
N GLU A 45 0.09 -10.97 10.50
CA GLU A 45 -1.11 -11.45 11.23
C GLU A 45 -1.89 -10.31 11.87
N LEU A 46 -1.20 -9.27 12.35
CA LEU A 46 -1.79 -8.17 13.09
C LEU A 46 -2.26 -7.04 12.17
N PHE A 47 -1.52 -6.81 11.07
CA PHE A 47 -1.74 -5.68 10.18
C PHE A 47 -3.12 -5.72 9.52
N CYS A 48 -3.87 -4.62 9.62
CA CYS A 48 -5.18 -4.47 9.00
C CYS A 48 -5.53 -3.00 8.76
N PHE A 49 -6.52 -2.78 7.90
CA PHE A 49 -7.18 -1.49 7.74
C PHE A 49 -8.57 -1.53 8.39
N PRO A 50 -9.07 -0.37 8.87
CA PRO A 50 -8.35 0.90 9.03
C PRO A 50 -7.21 0.81 10.05
N ILE A 51 -6.16 1.59 9.86
CA ILE A 51 -4.93 1.49 10.68
C ILE A 51 -5.17 1.67 12.18
N ILE A 52 -6.18 2.42 12.58
CA ILE A 52 -6.56 2.56 14.00
C ILE A 52 -6.89 1.20 14.66
N GLU A 53 -7.46 0.23 13.90
CA GLU A 53 -7.73 -1.11 14.43
C GLU A 53 -6.44 -1.92 14.61
N TYR A 54 -5.46 -1.74 13.72
CA TYR A 54 -4.13 -2.31 13.89
C TYR A 54 -3.47 -1.81 15.18
N TYR A 55 -3.53 -0.51 15.46
CA TYR A 55 -3.01 0.05 16.72
C TYR A 55 -3.76 -0.49 17.95
N ALA A 56 -5.08 -0.65 17.87
CA ALA A 56 -5.87 -1.26 18.95
C ALA A 56 -5.38 -2.71 19.25
N LYS A 57 -5.12 -3.51 18.21
CA LYS A 57 -4.57 -4.88 18.38
C LYS A 57 -3.18 -4.90 19.01
N LEU A 58 -2.40 -3.86 18.82
CA LEU A 58 -1.07 -3.68 19.44
C LEU A 58 -1.12 -3.20 20.87
N GLY A 59 -2.31 -2.82 21.38
CA GLY A 59 -2.52 -2.42 22.78
C GLY A 59 -2.35 -0.92 23.04
N PHE A 60 -2.36 -0.07 22.01
CA PHE A 60 -2.38 1.38 22.20
C PHE A 60 -3.69 1.80 22.89
N ASP A 61 -3.59 2.71 23.84
CA ASP A 61 -4.70 3.23 24.65
C ASP A 61 -5.14 4.61 24.14
N PHE A 62 -6.20 4.63 23.35
CA PHE A 62 -6.70 5.86 22.73
C PHE A 62 -7.39 6.82 23.72
N GLU A 63 -7.65 6.40 24.97
CA GLU A 63 -8.11 7.31 26.02
C GLU A 63 -6.94 8.14 26.58
N LYS A 64 -5.71 7.60 26.50
CA LYS A 64 -4.49 8.30 26.94
C LYS A 64 -3.83 9.11 25.84
N GLU A 65 -3.82 8.58 24.61
CA GLU A 65 -3.12 9.18 23.48
C GLU A 65 -4.01 9.13 22.23
N ASP A 66 -4.40 10.30 21.77
CA ASP A 66 -5.26 10.42 20.59
C ASP A 66 -4.56 9.93 19.33
N TYR A 67 -5.25 9.08 18.57
CA TYR A 67 -4.71 8.50 17.33
C TYR A 67 -4.30 9.55 16.33
N TYR A 68 -5.14 10.56 16.10
CA TYR A 68 -4.96 11.52 15.01
C TYR A 68 -3.90 12.58 15.29
N THR A 69 -3.80 13.01 16.55
CA THR A 69 -2.92 14.13 16.94
C THR A 69 -1.61 13.68 17.59
N VAL A 70 -1.52 12.42 18.04
CA VAL A 70 -0.33 11.90 18.71
C VAL A 70 0.25 10.70 17.98
N LEU A 71 -0.51 9.60 17.87
CA LEU A 71 0.07 8.33 17.42
C LEU A 71 0.39 8.32 15.91
N ALA A 72 -0.51 8.79 15.05
CA ALA A 72 -0.26 8.83 13.61
C ALA A 72 0.89 9.78 13.23
N PRO A 73 1.00 11.01 13.78
CA PRO A 73 2.16 11.86 13.55
C PRO A 73 3.48 11.26 14.06
N GLU A 74 3.48 10.59 15.23
CA GLU A 74 4.67 9.93 15.77
C GLU A 74 5.15 8.81 14.83
N TRP A 75 4.21 7.97 14.38
CA TRP A 75 4.56 6.89 13.45
C TRP A 75 5.13 7.43 12.14
N VAL A 76 4.51 8.45 11.55
CA VAL A 76 5.00 9.06 10.31
C VAL A 76 6.42 9.58 10.46
N ALA A 77 6.73 10.27 11.58
CA ALA A 77 8.08 10.77 11.84
C ALA A 77 9.11 9.64 11.91
N LEU A 78 8.81 8.57 12.66
CA LEU A 78 9.68 7.39 12.79
C LEU A 78 9.78 6.61 11.48
N TYR A 79 8.69 6.45 10.77
CA TYR A 79 8.67 5.77 9.47
C TYR A 79 9.56 6.50 8.45
N LEU A 80 9.49 7.83 8.36
CA LEU A 80 10.31 8.62 7.44
C LEU A 80 11.81 8.54 7.73
N GLU A 81 12.21 8.26 8.97
CA GLU A 81 13.60 7.98 9.31
C GLU A 81 14.03 6.59 8.81
N ASN A 82 13.16 5.60 8.97
CA ASN A 82 13.44 4.20 8.65
C ASN A 82 13.26 3.87 7.17
N TYR A 83 12.29 4.48 6.49
CA TYR A 83 11.96 4.21 5.09
C TYR A 83 13.13 4.44 4.13
N LYS A 84 14.10 5.26 4.48
CA LYS A 84 15.31 5.53 3.66
C LYS A 84 16.15 4.27 3.36
N ARG A 85 15.90 3.18 4.08
CA ARG A 85 16.53 1.87 3.85
C ARG A 85 15.65 0.93 3.03
N SER A 86 14.42 1.33 2.75
CA SER A 86 13.50 0.57 1.94
C SER A 86 13.89 0.63 0.47
N THR A 87 13.61 -0.42 -0.25
CA THR A 87 13.86 -0.56 -1.69
C THR A 87 12.57 -0.92 -2.40
N LEU A 88 12.57 -0.89 -3.70
CA LEU A 88 11.45 -1.47 -4.45
C LEU A 88 11.40 -2.98 -4.25
N ASN A 89 10.20 -3.55 -4.24
CA ASN A 89 10.03 -5.00 -4.32
C ASN A 89 10.68 -5.55 -5.60
N ASP A 90 11.16 -6.79 -5.52
CA ASP A 90 11.82 -7.46 -6.63
C ASP A 90 10.92 -7.46 -7.88
N GLY A 91 11.49 -7.08 -9.01
CA GLY A 91 10.79 -7.01 -10.29
C GLY A 91 9.87 -5.79 -10.48
N ALA A 92 9.67 -4.91 -9.47
CA ALA A 92 8.74 -3.79 -9.56
C ALA A 92 9.07 -2.85 -10.73
N GLU A 93 10.31 -2.38 -10.82
CA GLU A 93 10.73 -1.47 -11.91
C GLU A 93 10.58 -2.14 -13.28
N HIS A 94 11.04 -3.38 -13.41
CA HIS A 94 10.92 -4.15 -14.66
C HIS A 94 9.45 -4.33 -15.06
N THR A 95 8.57 -4.65 -14.12
CA THR A 95 7.14 -4.83 -14.38
C THR A 95 6.49 -3.53 -14.84
N LEU A 96 6.78 -2.41 -14.17
CA LEU A 96 6.29 -1.09 -14.58
C LEU A 96 6.72 -0.75 -16.01
N GLN A 97 8.01 -0.96 -16.36
CA GLN A 97 8.53 -0.69 -17.70
C GLN A 97 7.91 -1.61 -18.76
N ALA A 98 7.78 -2.90 -18.47
CA ALA A 98 7.19 -3.88 -19.38
C ALA A 98 5.71 -3.57 -19.68
N LEU A 99 4.91 -3.26 -18.65
CA LEU A 99 3.50 -2.92 -18.82
C LEU A 99 3.30 -1.60 -19.57
N ALA A 100 4.16 -0.60 -19.33
CA ALA A 100 4.18 0.62 -20.14
C ALA A 100 4.50 0.31 -21.61
N GLY A 101 5.47 -0.58 -21.88
CA GLY A 101 5.81 -1.06 -23.23
C GLY A 101 4.67 -1.81 -23.92
N LEU A 102 3.80 -2.47 -23.18
CA LEU A 102 2.57 -3.12 -23.67
C LEU A 102 1.43 -2.12 -23.90
N GLY A 103 1.59 -0.85 -23.53
CA GLY A 103 0.62 0.21 -23.78
C GLY A 103 -0.43 0.41 -22.67
N TYR A 104 -0.21 -0.13 -21.47
CA TYR A 104 -1.07 0.14 -20.33
C TYR A 104 -0.82 1.53 -19.74
N THR A 105 -1.89 2.26 -19.44
CA THR A 105 -1.81 3.46 -18.60
C THR A 105 -1.61 3.02 -17.15
N GLN A 106 -0.64 3.61 -16.45
CA GLN A 106 -0.35 3.24 -15.07
C GLN A 106 -0.61 4.42 -14.13
N THR A 107 -1.41 4.18 -13.11
CA THR A 107 -1.77 5.15 -12.06
C THR A 107 -1.30 4.60 -10.72
N LEU A 108 -0.69 5.45 -9.89
CA LEU A 108 -0.41 5.14 -8.49
C LEU A 108 -1.52 5.67 -7.60
N LEU A 109 -2.07 4.82 -6.71
CA LEU A 109 -3.12 5.20 -5.78
C LEU A 109 -2.81 4.62 -4.38
N SER A 110 -2.40 5.49 -3.46
CA SER A 110 -1.90 5.12 -2.14
C SER A 110 -2.70 5.76 -1.00
N ALA A 111 -2.70 5.12 0.17
CA ALA A 111 -3.17 5.70 1.43
C ALA A 111 -2.11 6.61 2.10
N THR A 112 -1.01 6.87 1.44
CA THR A 112 0.03 7.82 1.86
C THR A 112 -0.40 9.24 1.55
N GLU A 113 -0.03 10.21 2.40
CA GLU A 113 -0.23 11.64 2.14
C GLU A 113 0.49 12.04 0.85
N ILE A 114 -0.15 12.86 0.01
CA ILE A 114 0.24 13.08 -1.39
C ILE A 114 1.65 13.70 -1.55
N GLU A 115 2.05 14.64 -0.72
CA GLU A 115 3.37 15.27 -0.85
C GLU A 115 4.49 14.34 -0.34
N MET A 116 4.20 13.55 0.70
CA MET A 116 5.09 12.47 1.14
C MET A 116 5.27 11.42 0.04
N LEU A 117 4.18 10.97 -0.58
CA LEU A 117 4.19 10.01 -1.68
C LEU A 117 5.04 10.50 -2.86
N LYS A 118 4.82 11.76 -3.31
CA LYS A 118 5.61 12.37 -4.37
C LYS A 118 7.10 12.50 -4.01
N GLY A 119 7.40 12.75 -2.73
CA GLY A 119 8.76 12.76 -2.22
C GLY A 119 9.43 11.39 -2.38
N GLN A 120 8.77 10.34 -1.90
CA GLN A 120 9.23 8.96 -2.00
C GLN A 120 9.43 8.52 -3.46
N LEU A 121 8.52 8.88 -4.36
CA LEU A 121 8.66 8.57 -5.79
C LEU A 121 9.88 9.26 -6.42
N ARG A 122 10.21 10.49 -6.01
CA ARG A 122 11.43 11.16 -6.48
C ARG A 122 12.69 10.46 -5.97
N ASP A 123 12.72 10.09 -4.70
CA ASP A 123 13.85 9.41 -4.07
C ASP A 123 14.14 8.04 -4.71
N LEU A 124 13.08 7.35 -5.14
CA LEU A 124 13.16 6.03 -5.79
C LEU A 124 13.30 6.11 -7.32
N GLY A 125 13.29 7.30 -7.91
CA GLY A 125 13.40 7.46 -9.37
C GLY A 125 12.13 7.09 -10.15
N LEU A 126 10.97 6.94 -9.48
CA LEU A 126 9.70 6.51 -10.07
C LEU A 126 8.77 7.68 -10.46
N ALA A 127 9.20 8.92 -10.31
CA ALA A 127 8.34 10.10 -10.53
C ALA A 127 7.72 10.18 -11.94
N GLN A 128 8.33 9.51 -12.93
CA GLN A 128 7.85 9.49 -14.33
C GLN A 128 7.24 8.13 -14.73
N SER A 129 7.09 7.20 -13.80
CA SER A 129 6.58 5.85 -14.10
C SER A 129 5.06 5.80 -14.19
N PHE A 130 4.38 6.83 -13.72
CA PHE A 130 2.92 6.89 -13.64
C PHE A 130 2.35 8.08 -14.41
N ALA A 131 1.24 7.85 -15.11
CA ALA A 131 0.47 8.91 -15.75
C ALA A 131 -0.14 9.83 -14.68
N GLU A 132 -0.57 9.25 -13.57
CA GLU A 132 -1.16 9.98 -12.43
C GLU A 132 -0.74 9.38 -11.10
N VAL A 133 -0.69 10.23 -10.08
CA VAL A 133 -0.39 9.88 -8.69
C VAL A 133 -1.49 10.43 -7.79
N TRP A 134 -2.17 9.55 -7.09
CA TRP A 134 -3.26 9.85 -6.16
C TRP A 134 -2.88 9.40 -4.75
N GLY A 135 -2.84 10.34 -3.81
CA GLY A 135 -2.59 10.12 -2.38
C GLY A 135 -3.69 10.75 -1.55
N LEU A 136 -3.55 10.65 -0.22
CA LEU A 136 -4.46 11.32 0.71
C LEU A 136 -4.05 12.78 0.94
N ASP A 137 -4.98 13.58 1.42
CA ASP A 137 -4.76 14.96 1.88
C ASP A 137 -4.34 15.04 3.36
N ASN A 138 -4.14 13.88 4.00
CA ASN A 138 -3.79 13.76 5.40
C ASN A 138 -2.93 12.51 5.68
N ILE A 139 -2.37 12.43 6.90
CA ILE A 139 -1.46 11.36 7.34
C ILE A 139 -2.15 10.25 8.14
N HIS A 140 -3.47 10.19 8.19
CA HIS A 140 -4.19 9.29 9.11
C HIS A 140 -4.43 7.89 8.55
N ALA A 141 -4.08 7.64 7.28
CA ALA A 141 -4.25 6.35 6.60
C ALA A 141 -5.62 5.70 6.87
N GLY A 142 -6.68 6.52 6.86
CA GLY A 142 -8.07 6.08 7.13
C GLY A 142 -8.68 5.26 6.00
N GLY A 143 -7.94 5.05 4.91
CA GLY A 143 -8.33 4.31 3.72
C GLY A 143 -8.40 5.18 2.47
N LYS A 144 -8.31 4.54 1.31
CA LYS A 144 -8.18 5.21 0.00
C LYS A 144 -9.39 5.04 -0.93
N ILE A 145 -10.53 4.53 -0.41
CA ILE A 145 -11.75 4.31 -1.22
C ILE A 145 -12.29 5.63 -1.79
N GLY A 146 -12.26 6.72 -1.01
CA GLY A 146 -12.70 8.04 -1.48
C GLY A 146 -11.88 8.54 -2.66
N THR A 147 -10.55 8.42 -2.54
CA THR A 147 -9.59 8.77 -3.60
C THR A 147 -9.79 7.92 -4.85
N ALA A 148 -10.03 6.62 -4.67
CA ALA A 148 -10.30 5.71 -5.79
C ALA A 148 -11.61 6.04 -6.51
N ARG A 149 -12.66 6.44 -5.79
CA ARG A 149 -13.92 6.91 -6.39
C ARG A 149 -13.72 8.19 -7.20
N ALA A 150 -12.96 9.15 -6.68
CA ALA A 150 -12.62 10.37 -7.43
C ALA A 150 -11.84 10.05 -8.71
N TRP A 151 -10.88 9.11 -8.63
CA TRP A 151 -10.20 8.61 -9.83
C TRP A 151 -11.19 7.96 -10.83
N ARG A 152 -12.12 7.12 -10.35
CA ARG A 152 -13.13 6.48 -11.22
C ARG A 152 -14.06 7.49 -11.89
N GLU A 153 -14.46 8.55 -11.18
CA GLU A 153 -15.27 9.63 -11.74
C GLU A 153 -14.54 10.38 -12.85
N ALA A 154 -13.22 10.58 -12.70
CA ALA A 154 -12.38 11.19 -13.74
C ALA A 154 -12.12 10.25 -14.94
N HIS A 155 -12.21 8.92 -14.74
CA HIS A 155 -11.91 7.90 -15.75
C HIS A 155 -13.06 6.89 -15.91
N PRO A 156 -14.26 7.34 -16.34
CA PRO A 156 -15.48 6.50 -16.37
C PRO A 156 -15.35 5.30 -17.32
N ASP A 157 -14.59 5.43 -18.41
CA ASP A 157 -14.42 4.41 -19.44
C ASP A 157 -13.23 3.46 -19.20
N ALA A 158 -12.43 3.71 -18.18
CA ALA A 158 -11.24 2.91 -17.88
C ALA A 158 -11.63 1.48 -17.49
N LYS A 159 -10.98 0.51 -18.14
CA LYS A 159 -11.02 -0.90 -17.74
C LYS A 159 -9.81 -1.16 -16.84
N ALA A 160 -10.02 -1.03 -15.54
CA ALA A 160 -8.95 -1.02 -14.57
C ALA A 160 -8.68 -2.39 -13.94
N LEU A 161 -7.38 -2.68 -13.77
CA LEU A 161 -6.89 -3.72 -12.88
C LEU A 161 -6.18 -3.05 -11.70
N PHE A 162 -6.61 -3.34 -10.48
CA PHE A 162 -5.95 -2.87 -9.28
C PHE A 162 -4.93 -3.92 -8.81
N VAL A 163 -3.72 -3.47 -8.47
CA VAL A 163 -2.65 -4.32 -7.94
C VAL A 163 -2.28 -3.80 -6.55
N GLY A 164 -2.42 -4.64 -5.54
CA GLY A 164 -2.15 -4.30 -4.14
C GLY A 164 -1.73 -5.52 -3.33
N ASP A 165 -1.52 -5.36 -2.02
CA ASP A 165 -1.03 -6.39 -1.12
C ASP A 165 -1.90 -6.61 0.11
N SER A 166 -3.07 -5.98 0.14
CA SER A 166 -3.98 -6.03 1.30
C SER A 166 -5.44 -6.28 0.91
N VAL A 167 -6.24 -6.76 1.87
CA VAL A 167 -7.70 -6.85 1.73
C VAL A 167 -8.30 -5.49 1.40
N HIS A 168 -7.72 -4.41 1.94
CA HIS A 168 -8.18 -3.05 1.65
C HIS A 168 -8.02 -2.69 0.16
N ASP A 169 -7.00 -3.18 -0.52
CA ASP A 169 -6.83 -2.98 -1.97
C ASP A 169 -7.93 -3.67 -2.78
N TRP A 170 -8.31 -4.88 -2.37
CA TRP A 170 -9.44 -5.58 -2.96
C TRP A 170 -10.77 -4.83 -2.71
N GLU A 171 -10.99 -4.29 -1.52
CA GLU A 171 -12.16 -3.46 -1.19
C GLU A 171 -12.19 -2.20 -2.06
N VAL A 172 -11.04 -1.54 -2.24
CA VAL A 172 -10.88 -0.36 -3.10
C VAL A 172 -11.21 -0.70 -4.55
N ALA A 173 -10.63 -1.78 -5.08
CA ALA A 173 -10.91 -2.26 -6.44
C ALA A 173 -12.41 -2.53 -6.63
N SER A 174 -13.02 -3.25 -5.68
CA SER A 174 -14.45 -3.56 -5.69
C SER A 174 -15.32 -2.30 -5.67
N ALA A 175 -14.95 -1.30 -4.85
CA ALA A 175 -15.70 -0.05 -4.70
C ALA A 175 -15.72 0.81 -5.97
N VAL A 176 -14.78 0.58 -6.89
CA VAL A 176 -14.67 1.32 -8.17
C VAL A 176 -14.91 0.44 -9.40
N GLY A 177 -15.35 -0.82 -9.20
CA GLY A 177 -15.63 -1.75 -10.30
C GLY A 177 -14.40 -2.12 -11.12
N ALA A 178 -13.23 -2.20 -10.47
CA ALA A 178 -12.00 -2.72 -11.05
C ALA A 178 -11.82 -4.20 -10.70
N ASP A 179 -11.16 -4.96 -11.59
CA ASP A 179 -10.62 -6.27 -11.20
C ASP A 179 -9.43 -6.07 -10.25
N CYS A 180 -9.08 -7.10 -9.47
CA CYS A 180 -7.98 -7.02 -8.50
C CYS A 180 -7.03 -8.20 -8.65
N VAL A 181 -5.74 -7.94 -8.47
CA VAL A 181 -4.67 -8.93 -8.26
C VAL A 181 -3.95 -8.58 -6.97
N LEU A 182 -3.76 -9.54 -6.07
CA LEU A 182 -3.09 -9.32 -4.80
C LEU A 182 -1.68 -9.92 -4.79
N PHE A 183 -0.71 -9.10 -4.42
CA PHE A 183 0.69 -9.47 -4.23
C PHE A 183 0.91 -10.02 -2.82
N CYS A 184 1.44 -11.26 -2.71
CA CYS A 184 1.62 -11.95 -1.44
C CYS A 184 2.90 -11.58 -0.67
N GLY A 185 3.74 -10.73 -1.24
CA GLY A 185 4.99 -10.28 -0.62
C GLY A 185 4.84 -9.12 0.36
N GLY A 186 3.67 -8.48 0.41
CA GLY A 186 3.43 -7.23 1.14
C GLY A 186 3.04 -7.37 2.62
N HIS A 187 2.22 -6.44 3.09
CA HIS A 187 1.83 -6.27 4.50
C HIS A 187 0.90 -7.34 5.05
N GLN A 188 0.15 -8.04 4.21
CA GLN A 188 -0.75 -9.11 4.67
C GLN A 188 -0.31 -10.48 4.17
N ASN A 189 -0.57 -11.52 4.99
CA ASN A 189 -0.23 -12.89 4.65
C ASN A 189 -1.18 -13.48 3.60
N ARG A 190 -0.71 -14.52 2.90
CA ARG A 190 -1.46 -15.23 1.85
C ARG A 190 -2.81 -15.78 2.34
N GLU A 191 -2.90 -16.25 3.60
CA GLU A 191 -4.14 -16.80 4.15
C GLU A 191 -5.22 -15.72 4.20
N THR A 192 -4.89 -14.55 4.74
CA THR A 192 -5.80 -13.38 4.78
C THR A 192 -6.22 -12.96 3.37
N LEU A 193 -5.27 -12.85 2.44
CA LEU A 193 -5.54 -12.42 1.08
C LEU A 193 -6.41 -13.42 0.31
N SER A 194 -6.28 -14.72 0.58
CA SER A 194 -7.05 -15.77 -0.10
C SER A 194 -8.56 -15.64 0.09
N ALA A 195 -9.00 -15.03 1.19
CA ALA A 195 -10.41 -14.78 1.46
C ALA A 195 -11.08 -13.80 0.47
N CYS A 196 -10.29 -12.99 -0.25
CA CYS A 196 -10.80 -12.06 -1.25
C CYS A 196 -11.30 -12.75 -2.53
N GLY A 197 -10.85 -13.99 -2.79
CA GLY A 197 -11.28 -14.76 -3.97
C GLY A 197 -10.80 -14.21 -5.32
N CYS A 198 -9.85 -13.28 -5.34
CA CYS A 198 -9.24 -12.75 -6.55
C CYS A 198 -7.87 -13.42 -6.82
N PRO A 199 -7.31 -13.28 -8.05
CA PRO A 199 -5.97 -13.80 -8.36
C PRO A 199 -4.91 -13.25 -7.42
N MET A 200 -3.94 -14.09 -7.07
CA MET A 200 -2.79 -13.75 -6.24
C MET A 200 -1.48 -14.06 -6.97
N ILE A 201 -0.47 -13.24 -6.75
CA ILE A 201 0.87 -13.38 -7.30
C ILE A 201 1.92 -13.37 -6.19
N ASP A 202 3.01 -14.12 -6.39
CA ASP A 202 4.17 -14.12 -5.49
C ASP A 202 5.29 -13.20 -5.95
N HIS A 203 5.32 -12.90 -7.26
CA HIS A 203 6.29 -12.01 -7.90
C HIS A 203 5.56 -11.05 -8.81
N LEU A 204 5.91 -9.76 -8.78
CA LEU A 204 5.26 -8.73 -9.59
C LEU A 204 5.37 -9.00 -11.09
N GLU A 205 6.46 -9.63 -11.54
CA GLU A 205 6.69 -10.00 -12.93
C GLU A 205 5.64 -10.96 -13.51
N GLN A 206 4.92 -11.72 -12.66
CA GLN A 206 3.82 -12.58 -13.10
C GLN A 206 2.69 -11.79 -13.76
N LEU A 207 2.56 -10.48 -13.44
CA LEU A 207 1.61 -9.60 -14.13
C LEU A 207 1.91 -9.46 -15.63
N ILE A 208 3.18 -9.49 -16.02
CA ILE A 208 3.59 -9.38 -17.43
C ILE A 208 3.00 -10.56 -18.21
N GLU A 209 3.15 -11.77 -17.67
CA GLU A 209 2.62 -12.99 -18.30
C GLU A 209 1.08 -13.02 -18.32
N MET A 210 0.44 -12.49 -17.28
CA MET A 210 -1.02 -12.42 -17.17
C MET A 210 -1.65 -11.43 -18.16
N LEU A 211 -0.88 -10.42 -18.59
CA LEU A 211 -1.39 -9.26 -19.33
C LEU A 211 -0.83 -9.16 -20.77
N ALA A 212 0.12 -10.03 -21.13
CA ALA A 212 0.74 -10.09 -22.47
C ALA A 212 -0.21 -10.53 -23.61
#